data_97e835349766af14714d18b5267a9505
#
_entry.id   97e835349766af14714d18b5267a9505
#
_cell.length_a   1.000
_cell.length_b   1.000
_cell.length_c   1.000
_cell.angle_alpha   90.00
_cell.angle_beta   90.00
_cell.angle_gamma   90.00
#
_symmetry.space_group_name_H-M   'P 1'
#
loop_
_entity.id
_entity.type
_entity.pdbx_description
1 polymer ?
#
loop_
_entity_poly.entity_id
_entity_poly.type
_entity_poly.pdbx_seq_one_letter_code
_entity_poly.pdbx_strand_id
1 'polypeptide(L)'
;MPRWLRIIVPVVLILGWLAGAGVGGPYFGRVGEVSTNDPTAYLPDSAEATVVQRRLTDFVGSGSIPAVVVFASETQLTDEQVRLLSALLTEAAQLPGVAGATSPALRSQDGVAAQAFVPLVADAELAEHVKELSSTLREGLPEGVEVHVTGPAGFSAALVEGFEGI
;
A
#
# COMPACT_ATOMS: atom_id res chain seq x y z
N MET A 1 -55.40 19.34 -15.79
CA MET A 1 -54.04 19.45 -16.36
C MET A 1 -54.07 18.81 -17.74
N PRO A 2 -53.58 19.47 -18.77
CA PRO A 2 -53.55 18.93 -20.14
C PRO A 2 -52.68 17.67 -20.19
N ARG A 3 -53.04 16.68 -21.00
CA ARG A 3 -52.39 15.37 -21.09
C ARG A 3 -50.89 15.46 -21.43
N TRP A 4 -50.48 16.45 -22.22
CA TRP A 4 -49.11 16.67 -22.61
C TRP A 4 -48.21 17.08 -21.42
N LEU A 5 -48.72 17.83 -20.45
CA LEU A 5 -47.96 18.24 -19.25
C LEU A 5 -47.56 17.02 -18.38
N ARG A 6 -48.42 15.98 -18.35
CA ARG A 6 -48.16 14.74 -17.60
C ARG A 6 -47.01 13.93 -18.19
N ILE A 7 -46.67 14.15 -19.44
CA ILE A 7 -45.53 13.48 -20.12
C ILE A 7 -44.29 14.38 -20.07
N ILE A 8 -44.44 15.67 -20.35
CA ILE A 8 -43.31 16.58 -20.44
C ILE A 8 -42.66 16.79 -19.07
N VAL A 9 -43.41 16.94 -18.00
CA VAL A 9 -42.85 17.17 -16.66
C VAL A 9 -41.94 16.03 -16.21
N PRO A 10 -42.32 14.74 -16.27
CA PRO A 10 -41.40 13.64 -15.93
C PRO A 10 -40.20 13.58 -16.86
N VAL A 11 -40.38 13.83 -18.16
CA VAL A 11 -39.24 13.79 -19.13
C VAL A 11 -38.22 14.88 -18.80
N VAL A 12 -38.67 16.11 -18.53
CA VAL A 12 -37.78 17.22 -18.15
C VAL A 12 -37.04 16.93 -16.83
N LEU A 13 -37.78 16.35 -15.85
CA LEU A 13 -37.16 15.95 -14.57
C LEU A 13 -36.09 14.86 -14.75
N ILE A 14 -36.39 13.85 -15.56
CA ILE A 14 -35.42 12.76 -15.84
C ILE A 14 -34.18 13.34 -16.58
N LEU A 15 -34.38 14.17 -17.58
CA LEU A 15 -33.27 14.83 -18.30
C LEU A 15 -32.46 15.74 -17.38
N GLY A 16 -33.10 16.47 -16.48
CA GLY A 16 -32.44 17.30 -15.48
C GLY A 16 -31.60 16.48 -14.51
N TRP A 17 -32.12 15.35 -14.05
CA TRP A 17 -31.39 14.41 -13.21
C TRP A 17 -30.20 13.76 -13.94
N LEU A 18 -30.38 13.33 -15.18
CA LEU A 18 -29.30 12.76 -16.00
C LEU A 18 -28.20 13.80 -16.29
N ALA A 19 -28.59 15.04 -16.58
CA ALA A 19 -27.63 16.13 -16.74
C ALA A 19 -26.88 16.41 -15.43
N GLY A 20 -27.59 16.46 -14.30
CA GLY A 20 -26.97 16.62 -12.97
C GLY A 20 -26.03 15.49 -12.61
N ALA A 21 -26.39 14.24 -12.89
CA ALA A 21 -25.55 13.08 -12.69
C ALA A 21 -24.32 13.10 -13.60
N GLY A 22 -24.47 13.50 -14.88
CA GLY A 22 -23.37 13.61 -15.84
C GLY A 22 -22.34 14.68 -15.45
N VAL A 23 -22.78 15.79 -14.86
CA VAL A 23 -21.89 16.86 -14.37
C VAL A 23 -21.32 16.49 -12.99
N GLY A 24 -22.13 15.93 -12.10
CA GLY A 24 -21.75 15.60 -10.71
C GLY A 24 -20.90 14.34 -10.58
N GLY A 25 -21.09 13.35 -11.46
CA GLY A 25 -20.38 12.07 -11.42
C GLY A 25 -18.85 12.20 -11.37
N PRO A 26 -18.22 12.99 -12.26
CA PRO A 26 -16.78 13.23 -12.24
C PRO A 26 -16.27 13.84 -10.92
N TYR A 27 -17.08 14.66 -10.24
CA TYR A 27 -16.70 15.23 -8.93
C TYR A 27 -16.71 14.20 -7.81
N PHE A 28 -17.56 13.18 -7.88
CA PHE A 28 -17.52 12.06 -6.94
C PHE A 28 -16.22 11.23 -7.06
N GLY A 29 -15.71 11.05 -8.28
CA GLY A 29 -14.42 10.39 -8.51
C GLY A 29 -13.23 11.17 -7.94
N ARG A 30 -13.38 12.46 -7.65
CA ARG A 30 -12.32 13.33 -7.09
C ARG A 30 -12.37 13.44 -5.57
N VAL A 31 -13.28 12.76 -4.89
CA VAL A 31 -13.35 12.75 -3.41
C VAL A 31 -12.03 12.24 -2.84
N GLY A 32 -11.37 11.27 -3.48
CA GLY A 32 -10.05 10.79 -3.09
C GLY A 32 -8.94 11.85 -3.13
N GLU A 33 -9.07 12.88 -3.97
CA GLU A 33 -8.09 13.98 -4.06
C GLU A 33 -8.15 14.94 -2.86
N VAL A 34 -9.29 15.00 -2.18
CA VAL A 34 -9.53 15.88 -1.02
C VAL A 34 -9.68 15.11 0.30
N SER A 35 -9.82 13.79 0.24
CA SER A 35 -9.83 12.91 1.41
C SER A 35 -8.40 12.49 1.75
N THR A 36 -7.70 13.28 2.53
CA THR A 36 -6.45 12.83 3.13
C THR A 36 -6.77 12.07 4.41
N ASN A 37 -6.42 10.79 4.44
CA ASN A 37 -6.45 9.97 5.66
C ASN A 37 -5.20 10.23 6.53
N ASP A 38 -4.57 11.40 6.36
CA ASP A 38 -3.40 11.80 7.13
C ASP A 38 -3.84 12.34 8.49
N PRO A 39 -3.59 11.62 9.61
CA PRO A 39 -3.93 12.09 10.95
C PRO A 39 -3.25 13.41 11.31
N THR A 40 -2.17 13.76 10.62
CA THR A 40 -1.40 14.99 10.89
C THR A 40 -2.00 16.21 10.19
N ALA A 41 -2.90 16.04 9.21
CA ALA A 41 -3.57 17.14 8.52
C ALA A 41 -4.39 18.05 9.44
N TYR A 42 -4.77 17.55 10.63
CA TYR A 42 -5.52 18.27 11.64
C TYR A 42 -4.63 18.82 12.77
N LEU A 43 -3.33 18.55 12.74
CA LEU A 43 -2.39 18.99 13.75
C LEU A 43 -1.64 20.25 13.30
N PRO A 44 -1.29 21.17 14.22
CA PRO A 44 -0.41 22.29 13.91
C PRO A 44 0.94 21.81 13.34
N ASP A 45 1.53 22.60 12.46
CA ASP A 45 2.84 22.31 11.87
C ASP A 45 3.96 22.15 12.90
N SER A 46 3.79 22.76 14.08
CA SER A 46 4.72 22.69 15.21
C SER A 46 4.49 21.47 16.11
N ALA A 47 3.45 20.66 15.88
CA ALA A 47 3.21 19.46 16.67
C ALA A 47 4.34 18.45 16.42
N GLU A 48 4.81 17.81 17.49
CA GLU A 48 5.90 16.83 17.42
C GLU A 48 5.57 15.68 16.42
N ALA A 49 4.32 15.23 16.42
CA ALA A 49 3.84 14.21 15.46
C ALA A 49 3.97 14.67 14.00
N THR A 50 3.66 15.96 13.71
CA THR A 50 3.80 16.53 12.35
C THR A 50 5.28 16.63 11.94
N VAL A 51 6.16 16.97 12.86
CA VAL A 51 7.62 17.02 12.62
C VAL A 51 8.17 15.62 12.35
N VAL A 52 7.75 14.63 13.15
CA VAL A 52 8.14 13.21 12.96
C VAL A 52 7.64 12.69 11.62
N GLN A 53 6.37 12.97 11.29
CA GLN A 53 5.79 12.53 10.00
C GLN A 53 6.54 13.13 8.80
N ARG A 54 6.88 14.42 8.82
CA ARG A 54 7.69 15.05 7.78
C ARG A 54 9.06 14.38 7.65
N ARG A 55 9.75 14.13 8.74
CA ARG A 55 11.04 13.42 8.70
C ARG A 55 10.91 12.00 8.19
N LEU A 56 9.83 11.31 8.56
CA LEU A 56 9.54 9.98 8.04
C LEU A 56 9.35 10.01 6.52
N THR A 57 8.58 10.99 6.02
CA THR A 57 8.35 11.19 4.58
C THR A 57 9.64 11.51 3.83
N ASP A 58 10.55 12.28 4.44
CA ASP A 58 11.88 12.57 3.88
C ASP A 58 12.76 11.30 3.80
N PHE A 59 12.58 10.35 4.72
CA PHE A 59 13.32 9.08 4.76
C PHE A 59 12.74 8.02 3.83
N VAL A 60 11.42 7.90 3.77
CA VAL A 60 10.71 6.82 3.06
C VAL A 60 10.30 7.26 1.64
N GLY A 61 10.32 8.57 1.37
CA GLY A 61 9.80 9.17 0.14
C GLY A 61 8.31 9.48 0.22
N SER A 62 7.89 10.56 -0.46
CA SER A 62 6.47 10.91 -0.58
C SER A 62 5.77 9.92 -1.52
N GLY A 63 4.69 9.32 -1.07
CA GLY A 63 3.87 8.40 -1.88
C GLY A 63 4.32 6.94 -1.81
N SER A 64 5.09 6.55 -0.79
CA SER A 64 5.40 5.15 -0.51
C SER A 64 4.77 4.68 0.80
N ILE A 65 4.43 3.39 0.84
CA ILE A 65 3.94 2.67 2.01
C ILE A 65 4.96 1.59 2.39
N PRO A 66 5.40 1.52 3.66
CA PRO A 66 6.35 0.49 4.06
C PRO A 66 5.70 -0.89 4.14
N ALA A 67 6.31 -1.86 3.47
CA ALA A 67 6.12 -3.27 3.72
C ALA A 67 7.14 -3.76 4.75
N VAL A 68 6.70 -4.57 5.70
CA VAL A 68 7.57 -5.28 6.63
C VAL A 68 7.73 -6.71 6.12
N VAL A 69 8.93 -7.07 5.73
CA VAL A 69 9.26 -8.42 5.30
C VAL A 69 9.82 -9.17 6.51
N VAL A 70 9.22 -10.29 6.84
CA VAL A 70 9.65 -11.16 7.94
C VAL A 70 10.08 -12.50 7.35
N PHE A 71 11.31 -12.87 7.60
CA PHE A 71 11.84 -14.20 7.33
C PHE A 71 11.82 -15.00 8.63
N ALA A 72 11.20 -16.17 8.63
CA ALA A 72 11.07 -17.05 9.77
C ALA A 72 11.73 -18.40 9.49
N SER A 73 12.35 -19.00 10.51
CA SER A 73 12.99 -20.31 10.44
C SER A 73 12.75 -21.09 11.72
N GLU A 74 12.64 -22.39 11.64
CA GLU A 74 12.55 -23.27 12.83
C GLU A 74 13.89 -23.35 13.59
N THR A 75 14.99 -23.01 12.96
CA THR A 75 16.34 -23.03 13.53
C THR A 75 16.97 -21.64 13.45
N GLN A 76 18.05 -21.42 14.20
CA GLN A 76 18.75 -20.16 14.15
C GLN A 76 19.33 -19.90 12.76
N LEU A 77 19.05 -18.71 12.22
CA LEU A 77 19.60 -18.24 10.97
C LEU A 77 21.11 -18.04 11.09
N THR A 78 21.86 -18.61 10.17
CA THR A 78 23.30 -18.39 10.08
C THR A 78 23.62 -17.01 9.52
N ASP A 79 24.85 -16.53 9.73
CA ASP A 79 25.31 -15.25 9.16
C ASP A 79 25.31 -15.27 7.62
N GLU A 80 25.51 -16.46 7.04
CA GLU A 80 25.46 -16.64 5.58
C GLU A 80 24.03 -16.51 5.06
N GLN A 81 23.05 -17.12 5.73
CA GLN A 81 21.63 -16.97 5.40
C GLN A 81 21.18 -15.50 5.51
N VAL A 82 21.54 -14.79 6.58
CA VAL A 82 21.19 -13.37 6.75
C VAL A 82 21.79 -12.49 5.63
N ARG A 83 23.03 -12.79 5.21
CA ARG A 83 23.66 -12.10 4.06
C ARG A 83 22.92 -12.40 2.76
N LEU A 84 22.53 -13.66 2.53
CA LEU A 84 21.75 -14.05 1.36
C LEU A 84 20.39 -13.34 1.34
N LEU A 85 19.67 -13.30 2.48
CA LEU A 85 18.41 -12.58 2.59
C LEU A 85 18.57 -11.08 2.29
N SER A 86 19.66 -10.47 2.76
CA SER A 86 19.97 -9.07 2.45
C SER A 86 20.27 -8.84 0.97
N ALA A 87 20.92 -9.79 0.31
CA ALA A 87 21.17 -9.74 -1.13
C ALA A 87 19.87 -9.86 -1.93
N LEU A 88 18.96 -10.78 -1.55
CA LEU A 88 17.62 -10.90 -2.14
C LEU A 88 16.81 -9.62 -2.00
N LEU A 89 16.86 -8.96 -0.85
CA LEU A 89 16.19 -7.67 -0.64
C LEU A 89 16.79 -6.58 -1.55
N THR A 90 18.09 -6.60 -1.78
CA THR A 90 18.75 -5.66 -2.70
C THR A 90 18.34 -5.90 -4.16
N GLU A 91 18.14 -7.15 -4.56
CA GLU A 91 17.60 -7.51 -5.86
C GLU A 91 16.11 -7.10 -5.98
N ALA A 92 15.31 -7.36 -4.96
CA ALA A 92 13.92 -6.94 -4.88
C ALA A 92 13.75 -5.41 -4.96
N ALA A 93 14.76 -4.62 -4.59
CA ALA A 93 14.75 -3.16 -4.77
C ALA A 93 14.67 -2.71 -6.25
N GLN A 94 14.89 -3.61 -7.20
CA GLN A 94 14.77 -3.33 -8.64
C GLN A 94 13.36 -3.60 -9.18
N LEU A 95 12.44 -4.13 -8.38
CA LEU A 95 11.06 -4.39 -8.79
C LEU A 95 10.32 -3.07 -9.06
N PRO A 96 9.44 -3.02 -10.08
CA PRO A 96 8.73 -1.80 -10.46
C PRO A 96 7.92 -1.14 -9.34
N GLY A 97 7.37 -1.95 -8.43
CA GLY A 97 6.57 -1.49 -7.29
C GLY A 97 7.39 -1.02 -6.08
N VAL A 98 8.73 -1.09 -6.12
CA VAL A 98 9.58 -0.68 -5.00
C VAL A 98 10.00 0.78 -5.17
N ALA A 99 9.66 1.62 -4.19
CA ALA A 99 9.82 3.07 -4.26
C ALA A 99 11.23 3.57 -3.88
N GLY A 100 12.17 2.69 -3.51
CA GLY A 100 13.50 3.11 -3.08
C GLY A 100 14.35 1.99 -2.50
N ALA A 101 15.37 2.35 -1.73
CA ALA A 101 16.27 1.38 -1.14
C ALA A 101 15.58 0.54 -0.06
N THR A 102 15.82 -0.76 -0.08
CA THR A 102 15.37 -1.69 0.96
C THR A 102 16.34 -1.66 2.15
N SER A 103 15.85 -1.96 3.36
CA SER A 103 16.74 -2.17 4.49
C SER A 103 17.43 -3.54 4.41
N PRO A 104 18.59 -3.72 5.02
CA PRO A 104 19.17 -5.05 5.19
C PRO A 104 18.28 -5.91 6.10
N ALA A 105 18.42 -7.24 6.02
CA ALA A 105 17.78 -8.17 6.93
C ALA A 105 18.40 -8.06 8.33
N LEU A 106 17.59 -7.68 9.31
CA LEU A 106 17.99 -7.57 10.72
C LEU A 106 17.52 -8.79 11.48
N ARG A 107 18.46 -9.57 12.03
CA ARG A 107 18.16 -10.78 12.80
C ARG A 107 17.50 -10.43 14.12
N SER A 108 16.52 -11.25 14.55
CA SER A 108 15.90 -11.21 15.87
C SER A 108 16.89 -11.61 16.98
N GLN A 109 16.57 -11.29 18.23
CA GLN A 109 17.44 -11.61 19.36
C GLN A 109 17.59 -13.13 19.61
N ASP A 110 16.55 -13.91 19.33
CA ASP A 110 16.56 -15.37 19.42
C ASP A 110 17.21 -16.04 18.20
N GLY A 111 17.44 -15.27 17.13
CA GLY A 111 18.10 -15.71 15.93
C GLY A 111 17.24 -16.50 14.96
N VAL A 112 15.97 -16.82 15.28
CA VAL A 112 15.10 -17.64 14.43
C VAL A 112 14.31 -16.85 13.40
N ALA A 113 14.42 -15.51 13.42
CA ALA A 113 13.78 -14.66 12.45
C ALA A 113 14.70 -13.52 11.99
N ALA A 114 14.37 -12.93 10.86
CA ALA A 114 14.94 -11.66 10.42
C ALA A 114 13.84 -10.79 9.83
N GLN A 115 13.98 -9.47 9.96
CA GLN A 115 13.03 -8.51 9.39
C GLN A 115 13.74 -7.50 8.50
N ALA A 116 13.02 -7.00 7.52
CA ALA A 116 13.46 -5.90 6.66
C ALA A 116 12.29 -4.97 6.33
N PHE A 117 12.61 -3.77 5.88
CA PHE A 117 11.64 -2.79 5.40
C PHE A 117 11.85 -2.56 3.91
N VAL A 118 10.74 -2.62 3.17
CA VAL A 118 10.70 -2.39 1.72
C VAL A 118 9.67 -1.29 1.46
N PRO A 119 10.08 -0.11 0.97
CA PRO A 119 9.12 0.93 0.59
C PRO A 119 8.45 0.54 -0.72
N LEU A 120 7.12 0.44 -0.73
CA LEU A 120 6.32 0.16 -1.93
C LEU A 120 5.59 1.42 -2.40
N VAL A 121 5.38 1.55 -3.70
CA VAL A 121 4.59 2.63 -4.28
C VAL A 121 3.15 2.54 -3.78
N ALA A 122 2.61 3.66 -3.29
CA ALA A 122 1.26 3.75 -2.75
C ALA A 122 0.27 4.13 -3.86
N ASP A 123 -0.03 3.21 -4.75
CA ASP A 123 -0.94 3.40 -5.89
C ASP A 123 -2.05 2.33 -5.91
N ALA A 124 -2.84 2.31 -6.98
CA ALA A 124 -3.91 1.34 -7.17
C ALA A 124 -3.40 -0.10 -7.36
N GLU A 125 -2.13 -0.29 -7.70
CA GLU A 125 -1.49 -1.58 -7.98
C GLU A 125 -0.73 -2.13 -6.75
N LEU A 126 -0.89 -1.50 -5.57
CA LEU A 126 -0.17 -1.88 -4.35
C LEU A 126 -0.31 -3.37 -4.00
N ALA A 127 -1.49 -3.96 -4.19
CA ALA A 127 -1.72 -5.39 -3.95
C ALA A 127 -0.86 -6.26 -4.87
N GLU A 128 -0.74 -5.90 -6.15
CA GLU A 128 0.13 -6.59 -7.10
C GLU A 128 1.61 -6.41 -6.73
N HIS A 129 2.03 -5.23 -6.31
CA HIS A 129 3.40 -4.98 -5.86
C HIS A 129 3.77 -5.85 -4.63
N VAL A 130 2.85 -6.00 -3.67
CA VAL A 130 3.03 -6.90 -2.51
C VAL A 130 3.16 -8.35 -2.95
N LYS A 131 2.33 -8.79 -3.89
CA LYS A 131 2.33 -10.16 -4.42
C LYS A 131 3.61 -10.45 -5.21
N GLU A 132 4.04 -9.53 -6.07
CA GLU A 132 5.27 -9.63 -6.84
C GLU A 132 6.50 -9.70 -5.91
N LEU A 133 6.58 -8.80 -4.91
CA LEU A 133 7.61 -8.84 -3.89
C LEU A 133 7.64 -10.18 -3.16
N SER A 134 6.49 -10.67 -2.72
CA SER A 134 6.37 -11.94 -1.99
C SER A 134 6.81 -13.13 -2.84
N SER A 135 6.44 -13.17 -4.14
CA SER A 135 6.82 -14.27 -5.04
C SER A 135 8.32 -14.24 -5.34
N THR A 136 8.87 -13.07 -5.66
CA THR A 136 10.31 -12.90 -5.95
C THR A 136 11.16 -13.32 -4.76
N LEU A 137 10.78 -12.90 -3.55
CA LEU A 137 11.52 -13.30 -2.35
C LEU A 137 11.44 -14.80 -2.11
N ARG A 138 10.28 -15.45 -2.31
CA ARG A 138 10.12 -16.90 -2.12
C ARG A 138 11.01 -17.74 -3.03
N GLU A 139 11.23 -17.31 -4.27
CA GLU A 139 12.04 -18.04 -5.25
C GLU A 139 13.52 -18.13 -4.86
N GLY A 140 14.01 -17.13 -4.10
CA GLY A 140 15.41 -17.07 -3.69
C GLY A 140 15.70 -17.50 -2.25
N LEU A 141 14.69 -18.02 -1.49
CA LEU A 141 14.88 -18.36 -0.09
C LEU A 141 15.83 -19.56 0.11
N PRO A 142 16.68 -19.51 1.16
CA PRO A 142 17.41 -20.69 1.59
C PRO A 142 16.46 -21.73 2.19
N GLU A 143 16.86 -22.99 2.13
CA GLU A 143 16.09 -24.11 2.69
C GLU A 143 15.76 -23.91 4.17
N GLY A 144 14.51 -24.17 4.55
CA GLY A 144 14.02 -24.02 5.93
C GLY A 144 13.71 -22.58 6.35
N VAL A 145 13.67 -21.62 5.42
CA VAL A 145 13.25 -20.24 5.69
C VAL A 145 11.95 -19.94 4.96
N GLU A 146 11.00 -19.35 5.66
CA GLU A 146 9.75 -18.85 5.12
C GLU A 146 9.75 -17.32 5.08
N VAL A 147 9.02 -16.71 4.12
CA VAL A 147 8.85 -15.26 4.04
C VAL A 147 7.41 -14.85 4.15
N HIS A 148 7.18 -13.81 4.92
CA HIS A 148 5.89 -13.16 5.10
C HIS A 148 6.03 -11.66 4.84
N VAL A 149 5.16 -11.12 3.98
CA VAL A 149 5.08 -9.68 3.74
C VAL A 149 3.89 -9.14 4.53
N THR A 150 4.14 -8.20 5.42
CA THR A 150 3.18 -7.62 6.35
C THR A 150 3.40 -6.11 6.50
N GLY A 151 2.93 -5.52 7.59
CA GLY A 151 2.99 -4.08 7.82
C GLY A 151 1.91 -3.32 7.06
N PRO A 152 1.99 -1.99 6.97
CA PRO A 152 0.95 -1.17 6.34
C PRO A 152 0.64 -1.58 4.91
N ALA A 153 1.66 -1.86 4.07
CA ALA A 153 1.47 -2.30 2.69
C ALA A 153 0.80 -3.67 2.61
N GLY A 154 1.30 -4.66 3.38
CA GLY A 154 0.72 -6.01 3.42
C GLY A 154 -0.72 -6.01 3.91
N PHE A 155 -1.04 -5.21 4.93
CA PHE A 155 -2.41 -5.06 5.42
C PHE A 155 -3.35 -4.44 4.37
N SER A 156 -2.89 -3.38 3.68
CA SER A 156 -3.69 -2.74 2.62
C SER A 156 -3.95 -3.71 1.46
N ALA A 157 -2.95 -4.49 1.05
CA ALA A 157 -3.10 -5.51 0.01
C ALA A 157 -4.12 -6.59 0.41
N ALA A 158 -4.04 -7.10 1.64
CA ALA A 158 -4.96 -8.12 2.15
C ALA A 158 -6.41 -7.60 2.22
N LEU A 159 -6.62 -6.31 2.51
CA LEU A 159 -7.96 -5.70 2.46
C LEU A 159 -8.51 -5.70 1.03
N VAL A 160 -7.72 -5.31 0.04
CA VAL A 160 -8.15 -5.30 -1.37
C VAL A 160 -8.53 -6.71 -1.83
N GLU A 161 -7.69 -7.71 -1.57
CA GLU A 161 -7.98 -9.11 -1.92
C GLU A 161 -9.25 -9.63 -1.22
N GLY A 162 -9.49 -9.22 0.03
CA GLY A 162 -10.70 -9.59 0.78
C GLY A 162 -11.98 -9.04 0.16
N PHE A 163 -11.93 -7.89 -0.50
CA PHE A 163 -13.07 -7.29 -1.19
C PHE A 163 -13.28 -7.81 -2.61
N GLU A 164 -12.25 -8.24 -3.31
CA GLU A 164 -12.35 -8.83 -4.66
C GLU A 164 -12.90 -10.26 -4.65
N GLY A 165 -12.88 -10.93 -3.51
CA GLY A 165 -13.39 -12.31 -3.32
C GLY A 165 -14.88 -12.42 -2.98
N ILE A 166 -15.65 -11.30 -2.97
CA ILE A 166 -17.09 -11.25 -2.72
C ILE A 166 -17.84 -10.96 -4.02
#